data_1ad050fee9307599dc2f0f786eb9b35d
#
_entry.id   1ad050fee9307599dc2f0f786eb9b35d
#
_cell.length_a   1.000
_cell.length_b   1.000
_cell.length_c   1.000
_cell.angle_alpha   90.00
_cell.angle_beta   90.00
_cell.angle_gamma   90.00
#
_symmetry.space_group_name_H-M   'P 1'
#
loop_
_entity.id
_entity.type
_entity.pdbx_description
1 polymer ?
#
loop_
_entity_poly.entity_id
_entity_poly.type
_entity_poly.pdbx_seq_one_letter_code
_entity_poly.pdbx_strand_id
1 'polypeptide(L)'
;GNYLNSNYIKASNALNGKNARRKVIAYVESYDDVFFWRSILSTLETPERYFQVMLPARGRKLERGKKAVLMSAFKDSVGPNMIACVDADYDYLKQGSNSMSQEICFNPYVFHTYAYSIENLQCLASSLREVCVMVTLVDSPDILDFEWFLSRFSEIIYPLFVWNVLCARNASYGDFGLNDFIKTIQTGTVVKWHVHDTLRRLESKVERKLKQIE
;
A
#
# COMPACT_ATOMS: atom_id res chain seq x y z
N GLY A 1 7.97 17.95 21.92
CA GLY A 1 9.21 17.27 21.52
C GLY A 1 9.57 17.67 20.09
N ASN A 2 10.80 18.11 19.87
CA ASN A 2 11.27 18.51 18.54
C ASN A 2 11.32 17.27 17.65
N TYR A 3 10.40 17.19 16.72
CA TYR A 3 10.49 16.22 15.65
C TYR A 3 11.61 16.61 14.68
N LEU A 4 12.37 15.64 14.22
CA LEU A 4 13.25 15.83 13.07
C LEU A 4 12.42 16.35 11.90
N ASN A 5 12.92 17.35 11.19
CA ASN A 5 12.30 17.87 9.99
C ASN A 5 13.36 18.02 8.88
N SER A 6 12.90 18.28 7.66
CA SER A 6 13.78 18.40 6.49
C SER A 6 14.89 19.46 6.68
N ASN A 7 14.60 20.57 7.35
CA ASN A 7 15.59 21.61 7.61
C ASN A 7 16.65 21.18 8.63
N TYR A 8 16.27 20.41 9.65
CA TYR A 8 17.22 19.83 10.60
C TYR A 8 18.19 18.87 9.89
N ILE A 9 17.67 18.00 9.02
CA ILE A 9 18.50 17.09 8.24
C ILE A 9 19.40 17.85 7.25
N LYS A 10 18.89 18.94 6.66
CA LYS A 10 19.71 19.83 5.83
C LYS A 10 20.89 20.41 6.62
N ALA A 11 20.63 20.92 7.83
CA ALA A 11 21.68 21.46 8.71
C ALA A 11 22.69 20.37 9.11
N SER A 12 22.21 19.18 9.47
CA SER A 12 23.09 18.02 9.76
C SER A 12 23.97 17.63 8.57
N ASN A 13 23.41 17.61 7.37
CA ASN A 13 24.17 17.34 6.15
C ASN A 13 25.25 18.42 5.87
N ALA A 14 24.98 19.67 6.22
CA ALA A 14 25.92 20.77 6.03
C ALA A 14 27.14 20.71 7.00
N LEU A 15 27.00 20.01 8.12
CA LEU A 15 28.10 19.77 9.07
C LEU A 15 29.03 18.63 8.62
N ASN A 16 28.62 17.82 7.68
CA ASN A 16 29.43 16.75 7.12
C ASN A 16 30.52 17.32 6.18
N GLY A 17 31.64 16.61 6.01
CA GLY A 17 32.70 17.00 5.06
C GLY A 17 32.16 17.14 3.65
N LYS A 18 32.85 17.98 2.82
CA LYS A 18 32.46 18.29 1.43
C LYS A 18 32.19 17.06 0.54
N ASN A 19 32.84 15.93 0.85
CA ASN A 19 32.70 14.68 0.09
C ASN A 19 31.71 13.68 0.73
N ALA A 20 31.01 14.06 1.82
CA ALA A 20 30.04 13.19 2.46
C ALA A 20 28.72 13.17 1.68
N ARG A 21 28.18 11.97 1.48
CA ARG A 21 26.88 11.79 0.84
C ARG A 21 25.77 12.47 1.67
N ARG A 22 24.90 13.19 1.00
CA ARG A 22 23.72 13.81 1.63
C ARG A 22 22.73 12.72 2.05
N LYS A 23 22.35 12.75 3.31
CA LYS A 23 21.32 11.89 3.86
C LYS A 23 19.93 12.43 3.56
N VAL A 24 19.03 11.59 3.06
CA VAL A 24 17.59 11.81 3.01
C VAL A 24 16.92 10.77 3.92
N ILE A 25 16.12 11.22 4.89
CA ILE A 25 15.34 10.33 5.74
C ILE A 25 14.05 9.97 5.02
N ALA A 26 13.73 8.68 4.97
CA ALA A 26 12.48 8.14 4.48
C ALA A 26 11.72 7.48 5.66
N TYR A 27 10.64 8.11 6.11
CA TYR A 27 9.79 7.52 7.13
C TYR A 27 8.77 6.58 6.52
N VAL A 28 8.56 5.44 7.18
CA VAL A 28 7.60 4.39 6.80
C VAL A 28 6.64 4.09 7.94
N GLU A 29 5.52 3.41 7.66
CA GLU A 29 4.45 3.17 8.63
C GLU A 29 4.75 2.01 9.59
N SER A 30 5.40 0.96 9.08
CA SER A 30 5.65 -0.27 9.82
C SER A 30 7.04 -0.87 9.56
N TYR A 31 7.41 -1.90 10.32
CA TYR A 31 8.66 -2.64 10.10
C TYR A 31 8.65 -3.38 8.75
N ASP A 32 7.49 -3.87 8.33
CA ASP A 32 7.34 -4.62 7.07
C ASP A 32 7.62 -3.72 5.85
N ASP A 33 7.28 -2.43 5.96
CA ASP A 33 7.52 -1.42 4.93
C ASP A 33 9.02 -1.09 4.74
N VAL A 34 9.84 -1.26 5.79
CA VAL A 34 11.25 -0.87 5.76
C VAL A 34 12.01 -1.57 4.64
N PHE A 35 11.85 -2.89 4.53
CA PHE A 35 12.54 -3.66 3.50
C PHE A 35 12.05 -3.30 2.09
N PHE A 36 10.74 -3.19 1.92
CA PHE A 36 10.13 -2.84 0.65
C PHE A 36 10.63 -1.48 0.14
N TRP A 37 10.47 -0.42 0.94
CA TRP A 37 10.90 0.92 0.56
C TRP A 37 12.42 1.04 0.43
N ARG A 38 13.18 0.33 1.27
CA ARG A 38 14.64 0.29 1.15
C ARG A 38 15.07 -0.29 -0.20
N SER A 39 14.45 -1.36 -0.67
CA SER A 39 14.76 -1.97 -1.97
C SER A 39 14.51 -0.98 -3.13
N ILE A 40 13.40 -0.25 -3.10
CA ILE A 40 13.07 0.75 -4.13
C ILE A 40 14.03 1.95 -4.04
N LEU A 41 14.15 2.57 -2.87
CA LEU A 41 14.92 3.80 -2.70
C LEU A 41 16.42 3.60 -2.94
N SER A 42 16.96 2.40 -2.69
CA SER A 42 18.36 2.08 -2.99
C SER A 42 18.68 2.22 -4.48
N THR A 43 17.74 1.98 -5.38
CA THR A 43 17.92 2.15 -6.82
C THR A 43 18.03 3.61 -7.25
N LEU A 44 17.60 4.54 -6.37
CA LEU A 44 17.60 5.98 -6.58
C LEU A 44 18.77 6.68 -5.87
N GLU A 45 19.66 5.93 -5.23
CA GLU A 45 20.85 6.47 -4.59
C GLU A 45 21.89 6.90 -5.62
N THR A 46 22.65 7.92 -5.26
CA THR A 46 23.74 8.46 -6.09
C THR A 46 25.01 8.61 -5.25
N PRO A 47 26.17 8.88 -5.86
CA PRO A 47 27.40 9.21 -5.12
C PRO A 47 27.21 10.38 -4.12
N GLU A 48 26.28 11.27 -4.40
CA GLU A 48 26.03 12.50 -3.59
C GLU A 48 24.88 12.32 -2.58
N ARG A 49 24.05 11.25 -2.71
CA ARG A 49 22.84 11.08 -1.93
C ARG A 49 22.56 9.62 -1.58
N TYR A 50 22.10 9.38 -0.35
CA TYR A 50 21.58 8.08 0.09
C TYR A 50 20.30 8.25 0.90
N PHE A 51 19.53 7.16 1.02
CA PHE A 51 18.29 7.14 1.80
C PHE A 51 18.46 6.32 3.07
N GLN A 52 18.04 6.89 4.19
CA GLN A 52 17.90 6.18 5.45
C GLN A 52 16.42 5.91 5.72
N VAL A 53 15.98 4.67 5.50
CA VAL A 53 14.60 4.25 5.78
C VAL A 53 14.48 3.95 7.26
N MET A 54 13.46 4.50 7.92
CA MET A 54 13.27 4.32 9.35
C MET A 54 11.82 4.56 9.78
N LEU A 55 11.48 4.01 10.94
CA LEU A 55 10.23 4.29 11.62
C LEU A 55 10.32 5.61 12.40
N PRO A 56 9.19 6.31 12.58
CA PRO A 56 9.13 7.43 13.54
C PRO A 56 9.51 6.96 14.95
N ALA A 57 10.25 7.81 15.67
CA ALA A 57 10.61 7.49 17.05
C ALA A 57 9.37 7.26 17.92
N ARG A 58 9.38 6.20 18.73
CA ARG A 58 8.30 5.82 19.64
C ARG A 58 8.05 6.95 20.65
N GLY A 59 6.92 7.64 20.51
CA GLY A 59 6.53 8.70 21.45
C GLY A 59 5.02 8.82 21.72
N ARG A 60 4.16 8.10 21.00
CA ARG A 60 2.70 8.06 21.25
C ARG A 60 2.12 6.72 20.78
N LYS A 61 1.05 6.24 21.48
CA LYS A 61 0.30 5.01 21.18
C LYS A 61 -0.03 4.88 19.69
N LEU A 62 0.71 4.02 19.00
CA LEU A 62 0.58 3.71 17.57
C LEU A 62 -0.43 2.56 17.33
N GLU A 63 -1.54 2.50 18.07
CA GLU A 63 -2.42 1.32 18.01
C GLU A 63 -3.58 1.43 17.00
N ARG A 64 -3.90 2.61 16.45
CA ARG A 64 -4.85 2.76 15.34
C ARG A 64 -4.50 3.99 14.49
N GLY A 65 -4.36 3.80 13.17
CA GLY A 65 -4.13 4.90 12.24
C GLY A 65 -2.66 5.33 12.12
N LYS A 66 -1.73 4.39 11.97
CA LYS A 66 -0.30 4.66 11.76
C LYS A 66 -0.06 5.71 10.70
N LYS A 67 -0.74 5.60 9.55
CA LYS A 67 -0.68 6.55 8.45
C LYS A 67 -1.15 7.95 8.85
N ALA A 68 -2.30 8.08 9.52
CA ALA A 68 -2.83 9.37 9.94
C ALA A 68 -1.88 10.04 10.96
N VAL A 69 -1.29 9.28 11.88
CA VAL A 69 -0.28 9.78 12.83
C VAL A 69 0.99 10.19 12.10
N LEU A 70 1.47 9.39 11.17
CA LEU A 70 2.63 9.71 10.34
C LEU A 70 2.38 11.00 9.57
N MET A 71 1.28 11.10 8.85
CA MET A 71 0.94 12.24 8.02
C MET A 71 0.70 13.51 8.83
N SER A 72 0.02 13.44 9.99
CA SER A 72 -0.19 14.58 10.86
C SER A 72 1.11 15.07 11.52
N ALA A 73 2.02 14.15 11.87
CA ALA A 73 3.30 14.49 12.48
C ALA A 73 4.29 15.08 11.47
N PHE A 74 4.17 14.73 10.19
CA PHE A 74 5.16 15.07 9.16
C PHE A 74 4.66 16.03 8.09
N LYS A 75 3.40 16.45 8.10
CA LYS A 75 2.83 17.38 7.12
C LYS A 75 3.72 18.61 6.88
N ASP A 76 4.23 19.21 7.98
CA ASP A 76 5.08 20.39 7.94
C ASP A 76 6.59 20.06 8.04
N SER A 77 6.92 18.76 8.08
CA SER A 77 8.31 18.30 8.33
C SER A 77 8.95 17.68 7.08
N VAL A 78 8.16 17.20 6.12
CA VAL A 78 8.68 16.64 4.89
C VAL A 78 9.25 17.70 3.96
N GLY A 79 10.17 17.30 3.11
CA GLY A 79 10.87 18.19 2.21
C GLY A 79 12.04 17.48 1.51
N PRO A 80 12.94 18.20 0.85
CA PRO A 80 14.00 17.60 0.02
C PRO A 80 14.97 16.68 0.77
N ASN A 81 15.00 16.73 2.11
CA ASN A 81 15.88 15.90 2.94
C ASN A 81 15.12 14.93 3.85
N MET A 82 13.80 14.93 3.75
CA MET A 82 12.91 14.06 4.52
C MET A 82 11.64 13.77 3.75
N ILE A 83 11.40 12.53 3.45
CA ILE A 83 10.22 12.06 2.72
C ILE A 83 9.39 11.11 3.59
N ALA A 84 8.10 10.99 3.29
CA ALA A 84 7.22 9.97 3.83
C ALA A 84 6.91 8.92 2.75
N CYS A 85 6.93 7.65 3.12
CA CYS A 85 6.61 6.52 2.26
C CYS A 85 5.47 5.74 2.89
N VAL A 86 4.33 5.68 2.22
CA VAL A 86 3.06 5.21 2.78
C VAL A 86 2.33 4.27 1.83
N ASP A 87 1.42 3.49 2.38
CA ASP A 87 0.44 2.79 1.58
C ASP A 87 -0.59 3.77 1.01
N ALA A 88 -0.98 3.59 -0.25
CA ALA A 88 -1.98 4.46 -0.86
C ALA A 88 -3.36 4.26 -0.24
N ASP A 89 -3.70 3.05 0.21
CA ASP A 89 -5.07 2.67 0.55
C ASP A 89 -6.04 3.10 -0.57
N TYR A 90 -7.19 3.71 -0.21
CA TYR A 90 -8.08 4.37 -1.16
C TYR A 90 -7.76 5.85 -1.38
N ASP A 91 -6.77 6.41 -0.69
CA ASP A 91 -6.50 7.84 -0.77
C ASP A 91 -6.03 8.27 -2.15
N TYR A 92 -5.24 7.43 -2.84
CA TYR A 92 -4.91 7.67 -4.25
C TYR A 92 -6.16 7.64 -5.15
N LEU A 93 -7.05 6.66 -4.97
CA LEU A 93 -8.27 6.56 -5.76
C LEU A 93 -9.28 7.67 -5.47
N LYS A 94 -9.22 8.30 -4.30
CA LYS A 94 -10.06 9.45 -3.93
C LYS A 94 -9.65 10.75 -4.63
N GLN A 95 -8.47 10.81 -5.23
CA GLN A 95 -8.00 11.92 -6.08
C GLN A 95 -8.21 13.31 -5.47
N GLY A 96 -7.82 13.47 -4.20
CA GLY A 96 -7.87 14.75 -3.51
C GLY A 96 -9.24 15.13 -2.92
N SER A 97 -10.20 14.21 -2.82
CA SER A 97 -11.54 14.49 -2.28
C SER A 97 -11.54 14.79 -0.76
N ASN A 98 -10.46 14.50 -0.05
CA ASN A 98 -10.26 14.87 1.35
C ASN A 98 -8.79 15.25 1.60
N SER A 99 -8.51 15.81 2.78
CA SER A 99 -7.17 16.32 3.12
C SER A 99 -6.07 15.25 3.06
N MET A 100 -6.35 14.00 3.48
CA MET A 100 -5.38 12.91 3.41
C MET A 100 -5.06 12.55 1.96
N SER A 101 -6.09 12.42 1.13
CA SER A 101 -5.94 12.14 -0.30
C SER A 101 -5.19 13.27 -1.02
N GLN A 102 -5.41 14.54 -0.62
CA GLN A 102 -4.66 15.67 -1.15
C GLN A 102 -3.17 15.57 -0.83
N GLU A 103 -2.81 15.26 0.42
CA GLU A 103 -1.41 15.08 0.81
C GLU A 103 -0.73 13.94 0.04
N ILE A 104 -1.42 12.81 -0.10
CA ILE A 104 -0.87 11.63 -0.79
C ILE A 104 -0.72 11.88 -2.30
N CYS A 105 -1.71 12.52 -2.93
CA CYS A 105 -1.67 12.71 -4.38
C CYS A 105 -0.79 13.87 -4.83
N PHE A 106 -0.65 14.92 -4.03
CA PHE A 106 -0.09 16.18 -4.50
C PHE A 106 1.12 16.69 -3.72
N ASN A 107 1.46 16.09 -2.59
CA ASN A 107 2.69 16.47 -1.88
C ASN A 107 3.90 15.76 -2.53
N PRO A 108 4.86 16.49 -3.11
CA PRO A 108 5.99 15.90 -3.84
C PRO A 108 6.99 15.15 -2.95
N TYR A 109 6.83 15.22 -1.63
CA TYR A 109 7.66 14.55 -0.65
C TYR A 109 6.96 13.38 0.04
N VAL A 110 5.76 13.05 -0.41
CA VAL A 110 5.00 11.87 0.01
C VAL A 110 4.98 10.86 -1.14
N PHE A 111 5.60 9.72 -0.92
CA PHE A 111 5.65 8.60 -1.87
C PHE A 111 4.64 7.56 -1.43
N HIS A 112 3.90 7.02 -2.36
CA HIS A 112 2.89 6.01 -2.06
C HIS A 112 2.96 4.82 -3.03
N THR A 113 2.30 3.72 -2.67
CA THR A 113 2.39 2.44 -3.39
C THR A 113 1.70 2.43 -4.76
N TYR A 114 0.85 3.39 -5.10
CA TYR A 114 -0.09 3.35 -6.25
C TYR A 114 -1.05 2.16 -6.24
N ALA A 115 -0.76 1.12 -5.50
CA ALA A 115 -1.65 0.02 -5.13
C ALA A 115 -2.25 0.29 -3.74
N TYR A 116 -3.20 -0.54 -3.29
CA TYR A 116 -3.79 -0.37 -1.96
C TYR A 116 -2.71 -0.40 -0.87
N SER A 117 -1.82 -1.39 -0.92
CA SER A 117 -0.72 -1.55 0.04
C SER A 117 0.50 -2.22 -0.60
N ILE A 118 1.60 -2.35 0.14
CA ILE A 118 2.82 -3.04 -0.31
C ILE A 118 2.56 -4.50 -0.64
N GLU A 119 1.63 -5.18 0.04
CA GLU A 119 1.31 -6.59 -0.21
C GLU A 119 0.77 -6.81 -1.64
N ASN A 120 0.04 -5.85 -2.20
CA ASN A 120 -0.41 -5.93 -3.59
C ASN A 120 0.75 -5.97 -4.58
N LEU A 121 1.87 -5.34 -4.23
CA LEU A 121 3.08 -5.31 -5.06
C LEU A 121 4.01 -6.50 -4.77
N GLN A 122 4.02 -6.99 -3.53
CA GLN A 122 4.79 -8.17 -3.13
C GLN A 122 4.16 -9.48 -3.63
N CYS A 123 2.81 -9.53 -3.70
CA CYS A 123 2.05 -10.70 -4.11
C CYS A 123 1.66 -10.64 -5.60
N LEU A 124 2.58 -10.27 -6.48
CA LEU A 124 2.35 -10.31 -7.92
C LEU A 124 2.10 -11.75 -8.39
N ALA A 125 1.05 -11.94 -9.19
CA ALA A 125 0.63 -13.26 -9.66
C ALA A 125 1.77 -14.05 -10.33
N SER A 126 2.60 -13.37 -11.12
CA SER A 126 3.73 -13.97 -11.85
C SER A 126 4.83 -14.55 -10.94
N SER A 127 5.00 -14.00 -9.72
CA SER A 127 6.02 -14.48 -8.78
C SER A 127 5.48 -15.47 -7.73
N LEU A 128 4.16 -15.58 -7.56
CA LEU A 128 3.57 -16.45 -6.53
C LEU A 128 3.89 -17.92 -6.72
N ARG A 129 3.98 -18.40 -7.97
CA ARG A 129 4.39 -19.78 -8.26
C ARG A 129 5.78 -20.08 -7.71
N GLU A 130 6.76 -19.21 -7.98
CA GLU A 130 8.14 -19.39 -7.51
C GLU A 130 8.21 -19.39 -5.98
N VAL A 131 7.45 -18.50 -5.34
CA VAL A 131 7.35 -18.47 -3.88
C VAL A 131 6.79 -19.79 -3.34
N CYS A 132 5.74 -20.33 -3.95
CA CYS A 132 5.18 -21.62 -3.56
C CYS A 132 6.21 -22.75 -3.71
N VAL A 133 6.92 -22.80 -4.83
CA VAL A 133 7.97 -23.80 -5.05
C VAL A 133 9.09 -23.69 -4.02
N MET A 134 9.54 -22.48 -3.73
CA MET A 134 10.59 -22.24 -2.72
C MET A 134 10.17 -22.68 -1.31
N VAL A 135 8.92 -22.39 -0.93
CA VAL A 135 8.42 -22.70 0.42
C VAL A 135 8.12 -24.19 0.58
N THR A 136 7.53 -24.82 -0.44
CA THR A 136 7.13 -26.24 -0.38
C THR A 136 8.22 -27.20 -0.82
N LEU A 137 9.24 -26.72 -1.54
CA LEU A 137 10.28 -27.51 -2.21
C LEU A 137 9.69 -28.50 -3.23
N VAL A 138 8.51 -28.21 -3.74
CA VAL A 138 7.80 -29.04 -4.72
C VAL A 138 7.47 -28.19 -5.95
N ASP A 139 8.05 -28.55 -7.08
CA ASP A 139 7.63 -28.04 -8.39
C ASP A 139 6.68 -29.05 -9.05
N SER A 140 5.40 -28.78 -8.95
CA SER A 140 4.34 -29.67 -9.45
C SER A 140 3.43 -28.91 -10.42
N PRO A 141 2.94 -29.58 -11.48
CA PRO A 141 1.87 -29.02 -12.33
C PRO A 141 0.57 -28.82 -11.55
N ASP A 142 0.47 -29.37 -10.33
CA ASP A 142 -0.69 -29.23 -9.46
C ASP A 142 -0.72 -27.91 -8.67
N ILE A 143 0.30 -27.08 -8.77
CA ILE A 143 0.25 -25.72 -8.24
C ILE A 143 -0.82 -24.92 -9.00
N LEU A 144 -1.59 -24.12 -8.26
CA LEU A 144 -2.61 -23.23 -8.82
C LEU A 144 -1.98 -22.27 -9.84
N ASP A 145 -2.62 -22.08 -10.97
CA ASP A 145 -2.31 -21.00 -11.90
C ASP A 145 -2.79 -19.66 -11.27
N PHE A 146 -1.86 -18.97 -10.61
CA PHE A 146 -2.15 -17.74 -9.90
C PHE A 146 -2.51 -16.59 -10.84
N GLU A 147 -1.91 -16.52 -12.04
CA GLU A 147 -2.19 -15.45 -13.00
C GLU A 147 -3.63 -15.58 -13.51
N TRP A 148 -4.02 -16.77 -13.93
CA TRP A 148 -5.38 -17.04 -14.35
C TRP A 148 -6.39 -16.80 -13.20
N PHE A 149 -6.09 -17.33 -11.99
CA PHE A 149 -6.99 -17.22 -10.85
C PHE A 149 -7.21 -15.75 -10.45
N LEU A 150 -6.13 -14.98 -10.27
CA LEU A 150 -6.22 -13.58 -9.84
C LEU A 150 -6.82 -12.68 -10.92
N SER A 151 -6.59 -12.98 -12.20
CA SER A 151 -7.27 -12.28 -13.31
C SER A 151 -8.78 -12.49 -13.23
N ARG A 152 -9.24 -13.75 -13.15
CA ARG A 152 -10.67 -14.06 -13.05
C ARG A 152 -11.31 -13.52 -11.77
N PHE A 153 -10.61 -13.64 -10.64
CA PHE A 153 -11.05 -13.06 -9.37
C PHE A 153 -11.26 -11.55 -9.51
N SER A 154 -10.29 -10.85 -10.09
CA SER A 154 -10.34 -9.39 -10.28
C SER A 154 -11.50 -8.97 -11.19
N GLU A 155 -11.72 -9.69 -12.31
CA GLU A 155 -12.84 -9.43 -13.21
C GLU A 155 -14.19 -9.55 -12.49
N ILE A 156 -14.36 -10.60 -11.70
CA ILE A 156 -15.61 -10.86 -10.95
C ILE A 156 -15.87 -9.74 -9.92
N ILE A 157 -14.87 -9.32 -9.17
CA ILE A 157 -15.06 -8.34 -8.09
C ILE A 157 -15.09 -6.89 -8.58
N TYR A 158 -14.63 -6.62 -9.80
CA TYR A 158 -14.42 -5.26 -10.32
C TYR A 158 -15.65 -4.36 -10.23
N PRO A 159 -16.86 -4.78 -10.65
CA PRO A 159 -18.05 -3.92 -10.53
C PRO A 159 -18.34 -3.50 -9.09
N LEU A 160 -18.21 -4.44 -8.16
CA LEU A 160 -18.43 -4.18 -6.74
C LEU A 160 -17.33 -3.29 -6.13
N PHE A 161 -16.10 -3.45 -6.60
CA PHE A 161 -14.98 -2.58 -6.23
C PHE A 161 -15.24 -1.14 -6.68
N VAL A 162 -15.71 -0.93 -7.90
CA VAL A 162 -16.07 0.41 -8.42
C VAL A 162 -17.12 1.07 -7.53
N TRP A 163 -18.18 0.34 -7.14
CA TRP A 163 -19.17 0.82 -6.19
C TRP A 163 -18.58 1.21 -4.84
N ASN A 164 -17.70 0.38 -4.30
CA ASN A 164 -17.03 0.67 -3.02
C ASN A 164 -16.19 1.95 -3.09
N VAL A 165 -15.43 2.14 -4.17
CA VAL A 165 -14.64 3.36 -4.39
C VAL A 165 -15.55 4.58 -4.56
N LEU A 166 -16.68 4.44 -5.27
CA LEU A 166 -17.65 5.52 -5.49
C LEU A 166 -18.24 5.98 -4.15
N CYS A 167 -18.70 5.04 -3.31
CA CYS A 167 -19.18 5.34 -1.95
C CYS A 167 -18.10 5.98 -1.09
N ALA A 168 -16.85 5.50 -1.17
CA ALA A 168 -15.73 6.07 -0.42
C ALA A 168 -15.38 7.50 -0.85
N ARG A 169 -15.65 7.87 -2.11
CA ARG A 169 -15.45 9.24 -2.63
C ARG A 169 -16.61 10.18 -2.30
N ASN A 170 -17.81 9.67 -2.28
CA ASN A 170 -19.02 10.48 -2.14
C ASN A 170 -20.14 9.70 -1.44
N ALA A 171 -20.45 10.10 -0.21
CA ALA A 171 -21.48 9.50 0.62
C ALA A 171 -22.90 9.52 0.01
N SER A 172 -23.14 10.35 -1.03
CA SER A 172 -24.43 10.39 -1.75
C SER A 172 -24.74 9.08 -2.50
N TYR A 173 -23.74 8.25 -2.76
CA TYR A 173 -23.91 6.94 -3.43
C TYR A 173 -24.22 5.78 -2.46
N GLY A 174 -24.50 6.07 -1.20
CA GLY A 174 -24.86 5.06 -0.21
C GLY A 174 -23.70 4.67 0.72
N ASP A 175 -23.97 3.71 1.58
CA ASP A 175 -23.04 3.24 2.63
C ASP A 175 -22.60 1.81 2.35
N PHE A 176 -21.79 1.63 1.31
CA PHE A 176 -21.14 0.38 0.99
C PHE A 176 -19.63 0.48 1.31
N GLY A 177 -19.31 0.26 2.57
CA GLY A 177 -17.96 0.44 3.10
C GLY A 177 -17.00 -0.70 2.75
N LEU A 178 -15.71 -0.46 3.02
CA LEU A 178 -14.62 -1.43 2.77
C LEU A 178 -14.86 -2.77 3.48
N ASN A 179 -15.38 -2.75 4.72
CA ASN A 179 -15.66 -3.98 5.47
C ASN A 179 -16.72 -4.86 4.78
N ASP A 180 -17.76 -4.24 4.21
CA ASP A 180 -18.80 -4.96 3.48
C ASP A 180 -18.27 -5.51 2.16
N PHE A 181 -17.43 -4.75 1.48
CA PHE A 181 -16.73 -5.21 0.29
C PHE A 181 -15.88 -6.45 0.61
N ILE A 182 -14.98 -6.35 1.61
CA ILE A 182 -14.10 -7.46 2.01
C ILE A 182 -14.92 -8.71 2.38
N LYS A 183 -15.96 -8.57 3.21
CA LYS A 183 -16.83 -9.71 3.58
C LYS A 183 -17.50 -10.35 2.37
N THR A 184 -17.91 -9.56 1.39
CA THR A 184 -18.57 -10.06 0.18
C THR A 184 -17.60 -10.88 -0.68
N ILE A 185 -16.37 -10.41 -0.85
CA ILE A 185 -15.37 -11.04 -1.75
C ILE A 185 -14.61 -12.20 -1.10
N GLN A 186 -14.79 -12.45 0.18
CA GLN A 186 -14.14 -13.59 0.86
C GLN A 186 -14.51 -14.92 0.22
N THR A 187 -13.49 -15.67 -0.23
CA THR A 187 -13.62 -17.00 -0.86
C THR A 187 -13.39 -18.15 0.12
N GLY A 188 -12.76 -17.88 1.28
CA GLY A 188 -12.20 -18.92 2.14
C GLY A 188 -10.95 -19.54 1.52
N THR A 189 -10.61 -20.76 1.93
CA THR A 189 -9.47 -21.50 1.38
C THR A 189 -9.69 -21.82 -0.09
N VAL A 190 -8.76 -21.42 -0.94
CA VAL A 190 -8.78 -21.72 -2.37
C VAL A 190 -7.90 -22.95 -2.62
N VAL A 191 -8.48 -23.99 -3.19
CA VAL A 191 -7.77 -25.19 -3.61
C VAL A 191 -7.95 -25.42 -5.11
N LYS A 192 -6.91 -25.90 -5.79
CA LYS A 192 -6.88 -26.09 -7.24
C LYS A 192 -8.09 -26.86 -7.76
N TRP A 193 -8.43 -27.96 -7.10
CA TRP A 193 -9.50 -28.86 -7.54
C TRP A 193 -10.91 -28.26 -7.52
N HIS A 194 -11.12 -27.19 -6.73
CA HIS A 194 -12.41 -26.52 -6.57
C HIS A 194 -12.36 -25.03 -6.96
N VAL A 195 -11.32 -24.60 -7.65
CA VAL A 195 -11.11 -23.19 -7.99
C VAL A 195 -12.25 -22.63 -8.83
N HIS A 196 -12.74 -23.36 -9.81
CA HIS A 196 -13.88 -22.95 -10.64
C HIS A 196 -15.17 -22.80 -9.84
N ASP A 197 -15.44 -23.73 -8.90
CA ASP A 197 -16.60 -23.64 -8.02
C ASP A 197 -16.49 -22.48 -7.04
N THR A 198 -15.28 -22.19 -6.58
CA THR A 198 -15.00 -21.04 -5.74
C THR A 198 -15.30 -19.74 -6.47
N LEU A 199 -14.83 -19.58 -7.71
CA LEU A 199 -15.10 -18.40 -8.54
C LEU A 199 -16.58 -18.25 -8.88
N ARG A 200 -17.28 -19.32 -9.24
CA ARG A 200 -18.76 -19.28 -9.49
C ARG A 200 -19.54 -18.85 -8.25
N ARG A 201 -19.16 -19.34 -7.06
CA ARG A 201 -19.78 -18.91 -5.81
C ARG A 201 -19.51 -17.44 -5.50
N LEU A 202 -18.28 -16.96 -5.78
CA LEU A 202 -17.93 -15.56 -5.66
C LEU A 202 -18.77 -14.69 -6.59
N GLU A 203 -18.85 -15.06 -7.88
CA GLU A 203 -19.64 -14.35 -8.88
C GLU A 203 -21.11 -14.20 -8.44
N SER A 204 -21.73 -15.29 -7.99
CA SER A 204 -23.10 -15.27 -7.46
C SER A 204 -23.27 -14.39 -6.20
N LYS A 205 -22.23 -14.28 -5.36
CA LYS A 205 -22.25 -13.37 -4.20
C LYS A 205 -22.18 -11.91 -4.65
N VAL A 206 -21.29 -11.61 -5.60
CA VAL A 206 -21.09 -10.26 -6.13
C VAL A 206 -22.36 -9.78 -6.83
N GLU A 207 -22.95 -10.58 -7.72
CA GLU A 207 -24.20 -10.26 -8.41
C GLU A 207 -25.36 -9.98 -7.45
N ARG A 208 -25.50 -10.81 -6.40
CA ARG A 208 -26.54 -10.57 -5.38
C ARG A 208 -26.29 -9.27 -4.61
N LYS A 209 -25.03 -8.96 -4.33
CA LYS A 209 -24.70 -7.73 -3.61
C LYS A 209 -24.93 -6.50 -4.49
N LEU A 210 -24.56 -6.54 -5.75
CA LEU A 210 -24.84 -5.46 -6.70
C LEU A 210 -26.34 -5.15 -6.76
N LYS A 211 -27.20 -6.16 -6.92
CA LYS A 211 -28.67 -6.00 -6.90
C LYS A 211 -29.24 -5.45 -5.60
N GLN A 212 -28.49 -5.44 -4.51
CA GLN A 212 -28.91 -4.88 -3.21
C GLN A 212 -28.52 -3.41 -3.05
N ILE A 213 -27.48 -2.96 -3.75
CA ILE A 213 -26.93 -1.61 -3.62
C ILE A 213 -27.31 -0.69 -4.79
N GLU A 214 -27.82 -1.23 -5.90
CA GLU A 214 -28.47 -0.49 -6.97
C GLU A 214 -29.89 -0.04 -6.55
#